data_01621473f72d49de9b9477dae0d11cd0
#
_entry.id   01621473f72d49de9b9477dae0d11cd0
#
_cell.length_a   1.000
_cell.length_b   1.000
_cell.length_c   1.000
_cell.angle_alpha   90.00
_cell.angle_beta   90.00
_cell.angle_gamma   90.00
#
_symmetry.space_group_name_H-M   'P 1'
#
loop_
_entity.id
_entity.type
_entity.pdbx_description
1 polymer ?
#
loop_
_entity_poly.entity_id
_entity_poly.type
_entity_poly.pdbx_seq_one_letter_code
_entity_poly.pdbx_strand_id
1 'polypeptide(L)'
;MSVRRLEGALTTGIRPLAMGIAFAISVPAHAVVFNVGAVDAQLDTSLTVESAWGTAHRDRNLIGAQAGGRGLAGTGDAGRLNFKQGEPFTKRVTGWHGLELKYGDSGIYVSGRYWYDFEQKDESRRHLDIDDSGRDRLAQASGAALLDAYFYHHYRLQDQPGQIRLGKQVVNWGEGIFFQNGLDIVNPVERSAYHRPGTLRQAGALPVNLAYASQNLTDNLSIDGFYALEWDRSVDENCGTFFAGSDISPQGCNAGLSYDADGVPVTVPRSGTRNARNGGQWGLASHYSVAPLDADVGLYVVKYHSRDAMLSGTTAPAVAYAGGIATVAAGSRYYSQYPEDIRLYGLTFSKQTATGTTWRSELSYRPNAPVALNGADLANAAFALDDPSVSPLRASPGSDLKGYRRLEVTQLQADVEQALDNVMGAERLTLLGEAAWVHTAGLSGRGERFGRDPVFGPGPLADAGCVRLNAATLGGAGPNVARYCENEGFVTSNAWGYRIKAVWEYPDVVQRTVFKPNLAWSHDVNGYGPNGSLSEGAKAVSLGLDAVYQNTYRAAVAYSTFFGGRYNTLVDRDFLSLSIGLDF
;
A
#
# COMPACT_ATOMS: atom_id res chain seq x y z
N MET A 1 -66.72 25.72 2.37
CA MET A 1 -65.98 26.66 3.28
C MET A 1 -64.56 26.16 3.49
N SER A 2 -63.64 27.01 3.12
CA SER A 2 -62.22 27.06 3.42
C SER A 2 -61.29 25.98 2.86
N VAL A 3 -60.72 26.32 1.72
CA VAL A 3 -59.49 25.79 1.12
C VAL A 3 -58.29 26.34 1.94
N ARG A 4 -57.41 25.46 2.43
CA ARG A 4 -56.04 25.85 2.84
C ARG A 4 -55.05 25.14 1.96
N ARG A 5 -54.31 25.97 1.22
CA ARG A 5 -53.11 25.63 0.47
C ARG A 5 -51.99 25.13 1.40
N LEU A 6 -51.31 24.07 0.98
CA LEU A 6 -50.03 23.66 1.49
C LEU A 6 -49.01 23.98 0.39
N GLU A 7 -48.37 25.12 0.51
CA GLU A 7 -47.09 25.40 -0.15
C GLU A 7 -45.98 24.94 0.82
N GLY A 8 -45.33 23.84 0.52
CA GLY A 8 -44.12 23.35 1.17
C GLY A 8 -42.94 23.58 0.26
N ALA A 9 -42.15 24.58 0.60
CA ALA A 9 -40.95 24.96 -0.13
C ALA A 9 -39.86 23.89 -0.06
N LEU A 10 -39.49 23.37 -1.22
CA LEU A 10 -38.20 22.73 -1.45
C LEU A 10 -37.12 23.82 -1.53
N THR A 11 -36.38 24.03 -0.46
CA THR A 11 -35.12 24.74 -0.49
C THR A 11 -34.01 23.78 -0.11
N THR A 12 -33.57 22.98 -1.06
CA THR A 12 -32.26 22.36 -1.02
C THR A 12 -31.23 23.47 -1.23
N GLY A 13 -30.61 23.88 -0.14
CA GLY A 13 -29.50 24.83 -0.15
C GLY A 13 -28.28 24.26 -0.84
N ILE A 14 -28.11 24.58 -2.11
CA ILE A 14 -26.82 24.52 -2.78
C ILE A 14 -26.01 25.67 -2.21
N ARG A 15 -25.17 25.38 -1.23
CA ARG A 15 -24.15 26.33 -0.81
C ARG A 15 -23.15 26.46 -1.96
N PRO A 16 -22.89 27.66 -2.50
CA PRO A 16 -21.92 27.85 -3.56
C PRO A 16 -20.51 27.63 -3.03
N LEU A 17 -19.87 26.52 -3.45
CA LEU A 17 -18.43 26.34 -3.36
C LEU A 17 -17.73 27.08 -4.52
N ALA A 18 -18.17 28.31 -4.77
CA ALA A 18 -17.64 29.19 -5.78
C ALA A 18 -17.13 30.47 -5.11
N MET A 19 -16.05 30.34 -4.33
CA MET A 19 -15.31 31.52 -3.90
C MET A 19 -13.85 31.11 -3.68
N GLY A 20 -12.98 31.54 -4.60
CA GLY A 20 -11.56 31.65 -4.32
C GLY A 20 -10.55 31.08 -5.29
N ILE A 21 -10.90 30.75 -6.54
CA ILE A 21 -9.89 30.50 -7.57
C ILE A 21 -10.06 31.56 -8.68
N ALA A 22 -9.79 32.80 -8.36
CA ALA A 22 -9.64 33.88 -9.31
C ALA A 22 -8.38 34.67 -8.96
N PHE A 23 -7.22 34.02 -9.05
CA PHE A 23 -5.95 34.66 -9.31
C PHE A 23 -5.31 33.96 -10.50
N ALA A 24 -5.81 34.25 -11.69
CA ALA A 24 -5.08 34.00 -12.91
C ALA A 24 -3.96 35.03 -13.01
N ILE A 25 -2.91 34.84 -12.23
CA ILE A 25 -1.62 35.43 -12.54
C ILE A 25 -1.04 34.51 -13.62
N SER A 26 -0.96 35.00 -14.85
CA SER A 26 -0.24 34.36 -15.95
C SER A 26 1.28 34.43 -15.66
N VAL A 27 1.74 33.66 -14.71
CA VAL A 27 3.15 33.39 -14.48
C VAL A 27 3.47 32.13 -15.30
N PRO A 28 4.45 32.14 -16.23
CA PRO A 28 4.91 30.90 -16.82
C PRO A 28 5.41 30.01 -15.68
N ALA A 29 4.90 28.78 -15.61
CA ALA A 29 5.28 27.85 -14.57
C ALA A 29 6.68 27.34 -14.86
N HIS A 30 7.59 27.88 -14.13
CA HIS A 30 8.92 27.33 -13.91
C HIS A 30 9.13 27.32 -12.41
N ALA A 31 9.82 26.27 -11.92
CA ALA A 31 10.40 26.30 -10.57
C ALA A 31 10.93 27.72 -10.28
N VAL A 32 10.61 28.28 -9.15
CA VAL A 32 11.10 29.59 -8.78
C VAL A 32 12.59 29.48 -8.46
N VAL A 33 13.42 29.84 -9.43
CA VAL A 33 14.88 29.85 -9.27
C VAL A 33 15.31 31.25 -8.88
N PHE A 34 16.06 31.38 -7.79
CA PHE A 34 16.59 32.64 -7.31
C PHE A 34 17.95 32.43 -6.60
N ASN A 35 18.72 33.50 -6.50
CA ASN A 35 20.05 33.44 -5.87
C ASN A 35 20.04 34.28 -4.59
N VAL A 36 20.61 33.72 -3.53
CA VAL A 36 20.86 34.44 -2.28
C VAL A 36 22.36 34.49 -2.06
N GLY A 37 22.98 35.54 -2.57
CA GLY A 37 24.44 35.66 -2.60
C GLY A 37 25.05 34.60 -3.53
N ALA A 38 25.85 33.68 -2.99
CA ALA A 38 26.49 32.58 -3.72
C ALA A 38 25.68 31.27 -3.63
N VAL A 39 24.48 31.30 -3.06
CA VAL A 39 23.60 30.12 -2.95
C VAL A 39 22.58 30.18 -4.07
N ASP A 40 22.50 29.15 -4.89
CA ASP A 40 21.44 28.91 -5.85
C ASP A 40 20.25 28.24 -5.13
N ALA A 41 19.05 28.81 -5.26
CA ALA A 41 17.84 28.30 -4.64
C ALA A 41 16.81 27.95 -5.72
N GLN A 42 16.20 26.78 -5.59
CA GLN A 42 15.09 26.33 -6.43
C GLN A 42 13.91 25.94 -5.53
N LEU A 43 12.75 26.53 -5.79
CA LEU A 43 11.51 26.18 -5.11
C LEU A 43 10.52 25.59 -6.11
N ASP A 44 10.16 24.34 -5.90
CA ASP A 44 9.12 23.64 -6.65
C ASP A 44 7.84 23.58 -5.81
N THR A 45 6.70 23.82 -6.43
CA THR A 45 5.40 23.81 -5.75
C THR A 45 4.37 23.04 -6.59
N SER A 46 3.60 22.18 -5.92
CA SER A 46 2.45 21.49 -6.50
C SER A 46 1.23 21.68 -5.61
N LEU A 47 0.15 22.21 -6.17
CA LEU A 47 -1.15 22.32 -5.51
C LEU A 47 -2.16 21.43 -6.24
N THR A 48 -2.90 20.60 -5.53
CA THR A 48 -3.87 19.67 -6.13
C THR A 48 -5.18 19.68 -5.35
N VAL A 49 -6.28 19.67 -6.09
CA VAL A 49 -7.64 19.41 -5.58
C VAL A 49 -8.11 18.13 -6.24
N GLU A 50 -8.54 17.18 -5.44
CA GLU A 50 -9.02 15.89 -5.93
C GLU A 50 -10.33 15.48 -5.28
N SER A 51 -11.12 14.68 -5.99
CA SER A 51 -12.28 14.00 -5.45
C SER A 51 -12.43 12.64 -6.11
N ALA A 52 -12.90 11.66 -5.33
CA ALA A 52 -13.17 10.34 -5.87
C ALA A 52 -14.45 9.72 -5.27
N TRP A 53 -15.14 8.91 -6.07
CA TRP A 53 -16.44 8.32 -5.78
C TRP A 53 -16.40 6.82 -5.98
N GLY A 54 -16.91 6.06 -5.02
CA GLY A 54 -17.11 4.62 -5.18
C GLY A 54 -18.21 4.35 -6.18
N THR A 55 -17.96 3.50 -7.19
CA THR A 55 -18.92 3.22 -8.27
C THR A 55 -19.51 1.81 -8.21
N ALA A 56 -18.90 0.87 -7.47
CA ALA A 56 -19.40 -0.47 -7.30
C ALA A 56 -20.43 -0.60 -6.19
N HIS A 57 -21.31 -1.60 -6.32
CA HIS A 57 -22.14 -2.06 -5.21
C HIS A 57 -21.28 -2.85 -4.21
N ARG A 58 -21.61 -2.72 -2.92
CA ARG A 58 -20.94 -3.47 -1.84
C ARG A 58 -21.16 -4.97 -2.02
N ASP A 59 -20.09 -5.76 -1.92
CA ASP A 59 -20.21 -7.22 -1.84
C ASP A 59 -20.54 -7.66 -0.40
N ARG A 60 -21.72 -8.24 -0.20
CA ARG A 60 -22.13 -8.73 1.11
C ARG A 60 -21.26 -9.88 1.63
N ASN A 61 -20.48 -10.56 0.78
CA ASN A 61 -19.56 -11.60 1.21
C ASN A 61 -18.31 -11.02 1.88
N LEU A 62 -18.04 -9.73 1.66
CA LEU A 62 -16.92 -8.98 2.27
C LEU A 62 -17.37 -8.11 3.45
N ILE A 63 -18.60 -8.26 3.90
CA ILE A 63 -19.16 -7.62 5.10
C ILE A 63 -19.44 -8.73 6.12
N GLY A 64 -18.99 -8.53 7.35
CA GLY A 64 -19.19 -9.51 8.44
C GLY A 64 -20.65 -9.83 8.69
N ALA A 65 -20.94 -11.06 9.11
CA ALA A 65 -22.30 -11.52 9.38
C ALA A 65 -23.00 -10.67 10.45
N GLN A 66 -22.28 -10.22 11.47
CA GLN A 66 -22.79 -9.35 12.53
C GLN A 66 -23.26 -7.97 12.02
N ALA A 67 -22.68 -7.50 10.92
CA ALA A 67 -23.10 -6.26 10.24
C ALA A 67 -24.12 -6.51 9.11
N GLY A 68 -24.75 -7.68 9.08
CA GLY A 68 -25.76 -8.07 8.11
C GLY A 68 -25.22 -8.55 6.76
N GLY A 69 -23.92 -8.82 6.68
CA GLY A 69 -23.26 -9.44 5.52
C GLY A 69 -23.28 -10.96 5.54
N ARG A 70 -22.33 -11.57 4.83
CA ARG A 70 -22.09 -13.01 4.74
C ARG A 70 -20.63 -13.37 4.90
N GLY A 71 -19.78 -12.41 5.22
CA GLY A 71 -18.36 -12.60 5.55
C GLY A 71 -18.22 -13.26 6.91
N LEU A 72 -17.13 -14.03 7.08
CA LEU A 72 -16.84 -14.79 8.30
C LEU A 72 -16.04 -13.99 9.32
N ALA A 73 -15.64 -12.76 8.99
CA ALA A 73 -15.07 -11.76 9.89
C ALA A 73 -15.48 -10.35 9.44
N GLY A 74 -15.62 -9.43 10.40
CA GLY A 74 -15.93 -8.00 10.18
C GLY A 74 -14.76 -7.09 10.56
N THR A 75 -13.51 -7.57 10.48
CA THR A 75 -12.33 -6.82 10.92
C THR A 75 -11.75 -5.87 9.88
N GLY A 76 -12.42 -5.69 8.74
CA GLY A 76 -12.00 -4.82 7.64
C GLY A 76 -13.17 -4.37 6.77
N ASP A 77 -14.39 -4.32 7.35
CA ASP A 77 -15.60 -3.98 6.59
C ASP A 77 -16.14 -2.58 6.87
N ALA A 78 -15.58 -1.83 7.82
CA ALA A 78 -16.06 -0.50 8.19
C ALA A 78 -16.09 0.46 7.00
N GLY A 79 -15.09 0.44 6.13
CA GLY A 79 -15.09 1.23 4.90
C GLY A 79 -16.23 0.86 3.94
N ARG A 80 -16.62 -0.43 3.90
CA ARG A 80 -17.79 -0.89 3.13
C ARG A 80 -19.09 -0.42 3.74
N LEU A 81 -19.18 -0.38 5.05
CA LEU A 81 -20.35 0.06 5.77
C LEU A 81 -20.49 1.59 5.74
N ASN A 82 -19.40 2.33 5.67
CA ASN A 82 -19.37 3.78 5.62
C ASN A 82 -19.80 4.35 4.27
N PHE A 83 -19.34 3.79 3.16
CA PHE A 83 -19.54 4.37 1.83
C PHE A 83 -20.48 3.54 0.97
N LYS A 84 -21.44 4.17 0.32
CA LYS A 84 -22.34 3.56 -0.68
C LYS A 84 -21.86 3.88 -2.09
N GLN A 85 -22.36 3.13 -3.05
CA GLN A 85 -22.20 3.46 -4.46
C GLN A 85 -22.64 4.89 -4.76
N GLY A 86 -21.84 5.64 -5.52
CA GLY A 86 -22.06 7.02 -5.90
C GLY A 86 -21.68 8.06 -4.85
N GLU A 87 -21.31 7.65 -3.63
CA GLU A 87 -20.84 8.58 -2.60
C GLU A 87 -19.36 8.90 -2.78
N PRO A 88 -18.94 10.16 -2.56
CA PRO A 88 -17.53 10.50 -2.50
C PRO A 88 -16.88 9.84 -1.27
N PHE A 89 -15.64 9.39 -1.43
CA PHE A 89 -14.86 8.88 -0.31
C PHE A 89 -13.64 9.76 0.01
N THR A 90 -13.33 10.71 -0.87
CA THR A 90 -12.31 11.75 -0.67
C THR A 90 -12.70 13.03 -1.41
N LYS A 91 -12.44 14.17 -0.80
CA LYS A 91 -12.48 15.53 -1.36
C LYS A 91 -11.32 16.30 -0.77
N ARG A 92 -10.16 16.17 -1.37
CA ARG A 92 -8.88 16.55 -0.77
C ARG A 92 -8.24 17.73 -1.48
N VAL A 93 -7.69 18.63 -0.69
CA VAL A 93 -6.74 19.65 -1.15
C VAL A 93 -5.37 19.27 -0.63
N THR A 94 -4.37 19.26 -1.50
CA THR A 94 -2.99 18.94 -1.15
C THR A 94 -2.05 20.01 -1.69
N GLY A 95 -1.14 20.49 -0.87
CA GLY A 95 0.00 21.29 -1.29
C GLY A 95 1.29 20.54 -1.00
N TRP A 96 2.20 20.52 -1.96
CA TRP A 96 3.55 19.98 -1.82
C TRP A 96 4.55 21.06 -2.22
N HIS A 97 5.65 21.17 -1.48
CA HIS A 97 6.76 22.08 -1.75
C HIS A 97 8.08 21.35 -1.61
N GLY A 98 9.01 21.61 -2.53
CA GLY A 98 10.39 21.19 -2.47
C GLY A 98 11.31 22.39 -2.59
N LEU A 99 12.26 22.54 -1.69
CA LEU A 99 13.28 23.59 -1.69
C LEU A 99 14.66 22.96 -1.77
N GLU A 100 15.40 23.29 -2.81
CA GLU A 100 16.82 22.98 -2.93
C GLU A 100 17.63 24.27 -2.72
N LEU A 101 18.65 24.20 -1.86
CA LEU A 101 19.64 25.25 -1.64
C LEU A 101 21.00 24.67 -1.98
N LYS A 102 21.68 25.19 -3.01
CA LYS A 102 22.96 24.68 -3.51
C LYS A 102 24.05 25.73 -3.37
N TYR A 103 25.19 25.30 -2.83
CA TYR A 103 26.40 26.11 -2.74
C TYR A 103 27.61 25.28 -3.20
N GLY A 104 28.12 25.56 -4.40
CA GLY A 104 29.18 24.75 -5.02
C GLY A 104 28.77 23.30 -5.17
N ASP A 105 29.56 22.39 -4.61
CA ASP A 105 29.32 20.94 -4.64
C ASP A 105 28.42 20.44 -3.49
N SER A 106 27.95 21.31 -2.62
CA SER A 106 27.11 20.97 -1.46
C SER A 106 25.73 21.56 -1.61
N GLY A 107 24.75 20.90 -0.99
CA GLY A 107 23.40 21.46 -0.93
C GLY A 107 22.56 20.84 0.18
N ILE A 108 21.39 21.43 0.36
CA ILE A 108 20.32 20.95 1.25
C ILE A 108 19.06 20.84 0.41
N TYR A 109 18.39 19.72 0.54
CA TYR A 109 17.05 19.52 -0.03
C TYR A 109 16.04 19.30 1.08
N VAL A 110 14.93 20.03 1.02
CA VAL A 110 13.81 19.89 1.98
C VAL A 110 12.51 19.84 1.20
N SER A 111 11.69 18.83 1.44
CA SER A 111 10.34 18.74 0.89
C SER A 111 9.30 18.44 1.95
N GLY A 112 8.10 18.86 1.70
CA GLY A 112 6.99 18.61 2.60
C GLY A 112 5.65 18.76 1.90
N ARG A 113 4.62 18.21 2.52
CA ARG A 113 3.25 18.37 2.06
C ARG A 113 2.30 18.68 3.19
N TYR A 114 1.19 19.34 2.85
CA TYR A 114 0.03 19.52 3.72
C TYR A 114 -1.23 19.16 2.95
N TRP A 115 -2.26 18.72 3.68
CA TRP A 115 -3.52 18.28 3.08
C TRP A 115 -4.69 18.50 4.02
N TYR A 116 -5.86 18.58 3.41
CA TYR A 116 -7.15 18.56 4.09
C TYR A 116 -8.16 17.82 3.25
N ASP A 117 -8.72 16.73 3.77
CA ASP A 117 -9.78 15.96 3.14
C ASP A 117 -11.11 16.28 3.80
N PHE A 118 -11.92 17.10 3.15
CA PHE A 118 -13.24 17.54 3.64
C PHE A 118 -14.20 16.36 3.84
N GLU A 119 -14.11 15.34 2.98
CA GLU A 119 -15.01 14.18 3.06
C GLU A 119 -14.70 13.32 4.28
N GLN A 120 -13.42 13.12 4.57
CA GLN A 120 -13.01 12.27 5.70
C GLN A 120 -13.02 13.05 7.03
N LYS A 121 -12.81 14.36 7.01
CA LYS A 121 -12.67 15.19 8.21
C LYS A 121 -13.98 15.74 8.74
N ASP A 122 -14.83 16.23 7.84
CA ASP A 122 -16.00 17.04 8.23
C ASP A 122 -17.31 16.24 8.18
N GLU A 123 -17.35 15.12 7.45
CA GLU A 123 -18.55 14.33 7.27
C GLU A 123 -18.61 13.17 8.27
N SER A 124 -19.74 13.02 8.96
CA SER A 124 -20.01 11.88 9.83
C SER A 124 -20.27 10.62 9.00
N ARG A 125 -19.89 9.45 9.51
CA ARG A 125 -20.04 8.16 8.87
C ARG A 125 -21.19 7.35 9.48
N ARG A 126 -21.74 6.45 8.67
CA ARG A 126 -22.90 5.63 9.09
C ARG A 126 -22.55 4.55 10.09
N HIS A 127 -21.31 4.05 10.05
CA HIS A 127 -20.87 2.92 10.85
C HIS A 127 -19.73 3.28 11.79
N LEU A 128 -18.66 3.86 11.26
CA LEU A 128 -17.47 4.23 12.02
C LEU A 128 -16.96 5.59 11.53
N ASP A 129 -17.03 6.61 12.37
CA ASP A 129 -16.47 7.90 12.07
C ASP A 129 -14.94 7.80 11.89
N ILE A 130 -14.41 8.54 10.92
CA ILE A 130 -12.98 8.57 10.65
C ILE A 130 -12.34 9.52 11.66
N ASP A 131 -11.55 8.94 12.57
CA ASP A 131 -10.87 9.67 13.64
C ASP A 131 -9.36 9.74 13.35
N ASP A 132 -8.79 10.92 13.54
CA ASP A 132 -7.34 11.15 13.36
C ASP A 132 -6.52 10.87 14.64
N SER A 133 -7.18 10.63 15.79
CA SER A 133 -6.53 10.48 17.09
C SER A 133 -5.63 9.23 17.13
N GLY A 134 -4.35 9.43 17.40
CA GLY A 134 -3.37 8.35 17.49
C GLY A 134 -3.03 7.66 16.16
N ARG A 135 -3.48 8.21 15.01
CA ARG A 135 -3.16 7.70 13.69
C ARG A 135 -1.77 8.14 13.24
N ASP A 136 -1.16 7.37 12.34
CA ASP A 136 0.02 7.82 11.62
C ASP A 136 -0.28 9.13 10.87
N ARG A 137 0.67 10.05 10.87
CA ARG A 137 0.44 11.41 10.34
C ARG A 137 -0.14 11.40 8.92
N LEU A 138 0.42 10.59 8.03
CA LEU A 138 0.01 10.53 6.62
C LEU A 138 -1.32 9.79 6.40
N ALA A 139 -1.81 9.05 7.40
CA ALA A 139 -3.13 8.41 7.37
C ALA A 139 -4.25 9.30 7.91
N GLN A 140 -3.93 10.48 8.47
CA GLN A 140 -4.92 11.43 8.99
C GLN A 140 -5.66 12.12 7.84
N ALA A 141 -6.91 12.48 8.06
CA ALA A 141 -7.72 13.22 7.10
C ALA A 141 -7.18 14.63 6.85
N SER A 142 -6.44 15.20 7.78
CA SER A 142 -5.76 16.49 7.60
C SER A 142 -4.42 16.54 8.30
N GLY A 143 -3.47 17.29 7.73
CA GLY A 143 -2.15 17.41 8.36
C GLY A 143 -1.12 18.11 7.52
N ALA A 144 0.10 18.12 8.05
CA ALA A 144 1.31 18.52 7.36
C ALA A 144 2.43 17.56 7.74
N ALA A 145 3.29 17.19 6.79
CA ALA A 145 4.40 16.28 6.98
C ALA A 145 5.65 16.77 6.26
N LEU A 146 6.78 16.71 6.95
CA LEU A 146 8.10 16.81 6.34
C LEU A 146 8.40 15.47 5.66
N LEU A 147 8.68 15.51 4.37
CA LEU A 147 9.08 14.36 3.57
C LEU A 147 10.60 14.27 3.55
N ASP A 148 11.24 14.80 2.53
CA ASP A 148 12.70 14.80 2.49
C ASP A 148 13.29 15.95 3.31
N ALA A 149 14.42 15.71 3.94
CA ALA A 149 15.23 16.74 4.59
C ALA A 149 16.66 16.21 4.74
N TYR A 150 17.51 16.48 3.78
CA TYR A 150 18.89 15.97 3.80
C TYR A 150 19.88 17.00 3.26
N PHE A 151 21.09 16.90 3.78
CA PHE A 151 22.30 17.52 3.23
C PHE A 151 22.92 16.57 2.22
N TYR A 152 23.52 17.12 1.15
CA TYR A 152 24.33 16.37 0.22
C TYR A 152 25.62 17.09 -0.12
N HIS A 153 26.65 16.31 -0.47
CA HIS A 153 27.91 16.82 -0.95
C HIS A 153 28.49 15.90 -2.03
N HIS A 154 28.85 16.49 -3.17
CA HIS A 154 29.55 15.80 -4.24
C HIS A 154 31.06 16.02 -4.07
N TYR A 155 31.84 14.99 -4.28
CA TYR A 155 33.28 15.05 -4.17
C TYR A 155 33.95 14.21 -5.26
N ARG A 156 35.26 14.34 -5.42
CA ARG A 156 36.06 13.48 -6.29
C ARG A 156 37.16 12.82 -5.49
N LEU A 157 37.29 11.51 -5.68
CA LEU A 157 38.38 10.73 -5.12
C LEU A 157 39.18 10.10 -6.27
N GLN A 158 40.45 10.48 -6.45
CA GLN A 158 41.27 10.02 -7.59
C GLN A 158 40.56 10.24 -8.95
N ASP A 159 40.02 11.42 -9.17
CA ASP A 159 39.20 11.83 -10.33
C ASP A 159 37.85 11.11 -10.51
N GLN A 160 37.54 10.12 -9.69
CA GLN A 160 36.24 9.44 -9.71
C GLN A 160 35.21 10.19 -8.87
N PRO A 161 33.98 10.41 -9.39
CA PRO A 161 32.94 11.11 -8.67
C PRO A 161 32.40 10.27 -7.50
N GLY A 162 32.05 10.97 -6.42
CA GLY A 162 31.38 10.40 -5.26
C GLY A 162 30.36 11.37 -4.69
N GLN A 163 29.44 10.84 -3.91
CA GLN A 163 28.39 11.59 -3.24
C GLN A 163 28.16 11.05 -1.83
N ILE A 164 27.91 11.95 -0.90
CA ILE A 164 27.36 11.61 0.41
C ILE A 164 26.04 12.34 0.60
N ARG A 165 25.10 11.69 1.29
CA ARG A 165 23.84 12.31 1.72
C ARG A 165 23.56 11.92 3.17
N LEU A 166 23.09 12.88 3.97
CA LEU A 166 22.77 12.67 5.38
C LEU A 166 21.44 13.34 5.71
N GLY A 167 20.52 12.59 6.26
CA GLY A 167 19.20 13.06 6.66
C GLY A 167 18.07 12.19 6.14
N LYS A 168 16.85 12.75 6.12
CA LYS A 168 15.63 12.08 5.73
C LYS A 168 15.52 12.02 4.20
N GLN A 169 15.57 10.82 3.62
CA GLN A 169 15.64 10.59 2.18
C GLN A 169 15.18 9.18 1.80
N VAL A 170 14.82 8.98 0.54
CA VAL A 170 14.51 7.68 -0.06
C VAL A 170 15.77 7.04 -0.64
N VAL A 171 15.94 5.74 -0.42
CA VAL A 171 16.92 4.91 -1.14
C VAL A 171 16.22 4.28 -2.34
N ASN A 172 16.60 4.71 -3.54
CA ASN A 172 15.97 4.25 -4.76
C ASN A 172 16.77 3.11 -5.40
N TRP A 173 16.71 1.93 -4.79
CA TRP A 173 17.32 0.70 -5.29
C TRP A 173 16.30 -0.20 -5.95
N GLY A 174 16.76 -0.99 -6.92
CA GLY A 174 15.95 -1.93 -7.69
C GLY A 174 15.35 -1.36 -8.97
N GLU A 175 14.98 -2.25 -9.87
CA GLU A 175 14.56 -1.94 -11.23
C GLU A 175 13.04 -2.06 -11.46
N GLY A 176 12.30 -2.76 -10.59
CA GLY A 176 10.85 -3.00 -10.76
C GLY A 176 10.04 -1.71 -10.90
N ILE A 177 9.00 -1.75 -11.73
CA ILE A 177 8.14 -0.60 -12.07
C ILE A 177 6.88 -0.56 -11.23
N PHE A 178 6.16 -1.70 -11.09
CA PHE A 178 4.83 -1.77 -10.45
C PHE A 178 4.82 -2.66 -9.20
N PHE A 179 5.51 -3.82 -9.25
CA PHE A 179 5.51 -4.75 -8.13
C PHE A 179 6.40 -4.25 -6.99
N GLN A 180 5.88 -4.36 -5.79
CA GLN A 180 6.58 -4.04 -4.55
C GLN A 180 7.23 -5.29 -3.95
N ASN A 181 7.93 -5.11 -2.82
CA ASN A 181 8.60 -6.16 -2.06
C ASN A 181 9.84 -6.77 -2.73
N GLY A 182 10.44 -6.06 -3.68
CA GLY A 182 11.79 -6.31 -4.18
C GLY A 182 12.85 -5.59 -3.36
N LEU A 183 13.81 -4.98 -4.03
CA LEU A 183 14.85 -4.15 -3.42
C LEU A 183 14.32 -2.83 -2.83
N ASP A 184 13.17 -2.36 -3.28
CA ASP A 184 12.45 -1.19 -2.75
C ASP A 184 12.00 -1.33 -1.30
N ILE A 185 11.95 -2.54 -0.75
CA ILE A 185 11.48 -2.85 0.61
C ILE A 185 12.27 -2.15 1.72
N VAL A 186 13.40 -1.54 1.39
CA VAL A 186 14.20 -0.73 2.32
C VAL A 186 13.46 0.52 2.80
N ASN A 187 12.59 1.08 1.96
CA ASN A 187 11.78 2.24 2.30
C ASN A 187 10.41 1.82 2.86
N PRO A 188 9.86 2.53 3.83
CA PRO A 188 8.44 2.44 4.12
C PRO A 188 7.63 3.02 2.95
N VAL A 189 6.35 2.67 2.88
CA VAL A 189 5.46 3.15 1.83
C VAL A 189 4.16 3.71 2.39
N GLU A 190 3.58 4.68 1.70
CA GLU A 190 2.21 5.13 1.90
C GLU A 190 1.28 4.33 1.00
N ARG A 191 0.44 3.48 1.57
CA ARG A 191 -0.40 2.56 0.79
C ARG A 191 -1.48 3.25 -0.02
N SER A 192 -1.96 4.41 0.42
CA SER A 192 -2.94 5.21 -0.30
C SER A 192 -2.49 5.63 -1.71
N ALA A 193 -1.19 5.66 -1.96
CA ALA A 193 -0.64 5.98 -3.26
C ALA A 193 -0.92 4.91 -4.34
N TYR A 194 -1.30 3.68 -3.94
CA TYR A 194 -1.38 2.53 -4.86
C TYR A 194 -2.80 2.08 -5.20
N HIS A 195 -3.83 2.85 -4.89
CA HIS A 195 -5.22 2.48 -5.18
C HIS A 195 -5.52 2.38 -6.68
N ARG A 196 -4.88 3.21 -7.49
CA ARG A 196 -5.07 3.20 -8.94
C ARG A 196 -4.16 2.17 -9.61
N PRO A 197 -4.70 1.21 -10.38
CA PRO A 197 -3.90 0.30 -11.20
C PRO A 197 -2.92 1.06 -12.10
N GLY A 198 -1.69 0.56 -12.24
CA GLY A 198 -0.65 1.21 -13.02
C GLY A 198 0.05 2.38 -12.32
N THR A 199 -0.15 2.57 -11.02
CA THR A 199 0.68 3.47 -10.22
C THR A 199 2.09 2.89 -10.10
N LEU A 200 3.09 3.75 -10.33
CA LEU A 200 4.49 3.35 -10.25
C LEU A 200 4.89 3.06 -8.80
N ARG A 201 5.74 2.07 -8.59
CA ARG A 201 6.24 1.63 -7.28
C ARG A 201 6.77 2.77 -6.40
N GLN A 202 7.47 3.72 -7.00
CA GLN A 202 8.09 4.83 -6.29
C GLN A 202 7.10 5.89 -5.76
N ALA A 203 5.88 5.93 -6.29
CA ALA A 203 4.89 6.97 -5.93
C ALA A 203 4.53 7.02 -4.44
N GLY A 204 4.60 5.88 -3.76
CA GLY A 204 4.31 5.79 -2.32
C GLY A 204 5.53 5.67 -1.43
N ALA A 205 6.76 5.71 -1.96
CA ALA A 205 7.97 5.56 -1.15
C ALA A 205 8.12 6.72 -0.16
N LEU A 206 8.37 6.40 1.11
CA LEU A 206 8.53 7.38 2.18
C LEU A 206 10.01 7.49 2.60
N PRO A 207 10.50 8.71 2.80
CA PRO A 207 11.88 8.93 3.22
C PRO A 207 12.09 8.57 4.70
N VAL A 208 13.31 8.07 5.01
CA VAL A 208 13.77 7.76 6.37
C VAL A 208 15.11 8.45 6.65
N ASN A 209 15.40 8.71 7.92
CA ASN A 209 16.68 9.28 8.32
C ASN A 209 17.80 8.25 8.13
N LEU A 210 18.76 8.55 7.26
CA LEU A 210 19.90 7.68 6.97
C LEU A 210 21.13 8.45 6.50
N ALA A 211 22.27 7.82 6.61
CA ALA A 211 23.50 8.20 5.92
C ALA A 211 23.61 7.34 4.66
N TYR A 212 23.88 7.96 3.53
CA TYR A 212 24.10 7.31 2.25
C TYR A 212 25.42 7.80 1.64
N ALA A 213 26.15 6.91 1.01
CA ALA A 213 27.34 7.23 0.25
C ALA A 213 27.35 6.43 -1.05
N SER A 214 27.79 7.07 -2.12
CA SER A 214 28.06 6.46 -3.43
C SER A 214 29.43 6.88 -3.92
N GLN A 215 30.21 5.96 -4.48
CA GLN A 215 31.55 6.19 -5.00
C GLN A 215 31.79 5.38 -6.26
N ASN A 216 32.13 6.04 -7.34
CA ASN A 216 32.70 5.36 -8.50
C ASN A 216 34.11 4.92 -8.18
N LEU A 217 34.41 3.65 -8.37
CA LEU A 217 35.75 3.08 -8.21
C LEU A 217 36.55 3.10 -9.52
N THR A 218 35.81 2.91 -10.62
CA THR A 218 36.31 3.03 -11.99
C THR A 218 35.21 3.67 -12.84
N ASP A 219 35.47 3.84 -14.13
CA ASP A 219 34.45 4.34 -15.08
C ASP A 219 33.24 3.39 -15.22
N ASN A 220 33.44 2.10 -14.90
CA ASN A 220 32.42 1.06 -15.08
C ASN A 220 31.95 0.44 -13.76
N LEU A 221 32.54 0.78 -12.62
CA LEU A 221 32.21 0.16 -11.33
C LEU A 221 31.95 1.25 -10.29
N SER A 222 30.76 1.21 -9.68
CA SER A 222 30.43 2.00 -8.50
C SER A 222 29.99 1.13 -7.33
N ILE A 223 30.12 1.67 -6.14
CA ILE A 223 29.62 1.10 -4.90
C ILE A 223 28.75 2.12 -4.18
N ASP A 224 27.65 1.65 -3.61
CA ASP A 224 26.72 2.44 -2.81
C ASP A 224 26.51 1.79 -1.46
N GLY A 225 26.24 2.60 -0.45
CA GLY A 225 25.92 2.08 0.87
C GLY A 225 25.02 3.03 1.65
N PHE A 226 24.20 2.48 2.51
CA PHE A 226 23.44 3.26 3.47
C PHE A 226 23.47 2.63 4.87
N TYR A 227 23.29 3.47 5.88
CA TYR A 227 22.97 3.07 7.24
C TYR A 227 21.79 3.90 7.74
N ALA A 228 20.68 3.22 8.08
CA ALA A 228 19.50 3.89 8.61
C ALA A 228 19.70 4.28 10.09
N LEU A 229 19.46 5.54 10.39
CA LEU A 229 19.57 6.11 11.74
C LEU A 229 18.25 5.97 12.51
N GLU A 230 17.15 5.80 11.77
CA GLU A 230 15.79 5.68 12.30
C GLU A 230 15.04 4.57 11.56
N TRP A 231 14.10 3.95 12.26
CA TRP A 231 13.14 3.03 11.66
C TRP A 231 11.76 3.69 11.63
N ASP A 232 11.14 3.66 10.46
CA ASP A 232 9.75 4.05 10.26
C ASP A 232 8.96 2.90 9.64
N ARG A 233 7.67 2.86 9.91
CA ARG A 233 6.73 1.89 9.33
C ARG A 233 6.11 2.42 8.04
N SER A 234 5.62 1.51 7.21
CA SER A 234 4.67 1.84 6.15
C SER A 234 3.38 2.39 6.75
N VAL A 235 2.75 3.33 6.05
CA VAL A 235 1.51 3.97 6.49
C VAL A 235 0.33 3.28 5.83
N ASP A 236 -0.44 2.55 6.65
CA ASP A 236 -1.68 1.91 6.22
C ASP A 236 -2.84 2.92 6.19
N GLU A 237 -3.89 2.58 5.44
CA GLU A 237 -5.15 3.33 5.42
C GLU A 237 -5.74 3.45 6.82
N ASN A 238 -6.30 4.63 7.13
CA ASN A 238 -7.07 4.79 8.36
C ASN A 238 -8.30 3.89 8.35
N CYS A 239 -8.64 3.31 9.50
CA CYS A 239 -9.84 2.47 9.62
C CYS A 239 -11.11 3.25 9.27
N GLY A 240 -12.06 2.56 8.63
CA GLY A 240 -13.29 3.16 8.16
C GLY A 240 -13.19 3.95 6.85
N THR A 241 -11.98 4.16 6.28
CA THR A 241 -11.81 4.75 4.94
C THR A 241 -12.18 3.76 3.84
N PHE A 242 -12.43 4.24 2.64
CA PHE A 242 -12.94 3.42 1.54
C PHE A 242 -12.05 2.23 1.19
N PHE A 243 -10.74 2.39 1.21
CA PHE A 243 -9.76 1.34 0.89
C PHE A 243 -9.18 0.63 2.12
N ALA A 244 -9.60 0.98 3.34
CA ALA A 244 -9.12 0.31 4.54
C ALA A 244 -9.36 -1.20 4.45
N GLY A 245 -8.27 -1.98 4.47
CA GLY A 245 -8.32 -3.45 4.49
C GLY A 245 -8.42 -4.03 5.88
N SER A 246 -8.26 -3.20 6.94
CA SER A 246 -8.32 -3.63 8.33
C SER A 246 -8.74 -2.48 9.24
N ASP A 247 -9.66 -2.76 10.16
CA ASP A 247 -10.13 -1.83 11.19
C ASP A 247 -9.43 -2.05 12.54
N ILE A 248 -8.47 -2.98 12.60
CA ILE A 248 -7.79 -3.39 13.84
C ILE A 248 -6.26 -3.32 13.76
N SER A 249 -5.68 -3.39 12.56
CA SER A 249 -4.22 -3.44 12.37
C SER A 249 -3.55 -2.06 12.32
N PRO A 250 -4.10 -1.05 11.61
CA PRO A 250 -3.44 0.25 11.49
C PRO A 250 -3.24 0.93 12.85
N GLN A 251 -2.27 1.83 12.92
CA GLN A 251 -1.95 2.56 14.16
C GLN A 251 -3.17 3.36 14.63
N GLY A 252 -3.51 3.23 15.90
CA GLY A 252 -4.64 3.91 16.52
C GLY A 252 -6.02 3.26 16.22
N CYS A 253 -6.14 2.33 15.29
CA CYS A 253 -7.36 1.57 15.06
C CYS A 253 -7.50 0.50 16.15
N ASN A 254 -8.41 0.74 17.09
CA ASN A 254 -8.55 -0.05 18.31
C ASN A 254 -9.92 -0.72 18.43
N ALA A 255 -10.56 -1.05 17.30
CA ALA A 255 -11.92 -1.59 17.27
C ALA A 255 -12.09 -2.93 18.00
N GLY A 256 -11.02 -3.59 18.36
CA GLY A 256 -11.07 -4.90 19.01
C GLY A 256 -11.58 -6.02 18.08
N LEU A 257 -11.11 -7.24 18.33
CA LEU A 257 -11.63 -8.42 17.67
C LEU A 257 -12.90 -8.84 18.39
N SER A 258 -14.05 -8.73 17.73
CA SER A 258 -15.34 -9.13 18.32
C SER A 258 -15.78 -10.49 17.79
N TYR A 259 -16.22 -11.37 18.69
CA TYR A 259 -16.75 -12.69 18.42
C TYR A 259 -18.08 -12.85 19.13
N ASP A 260 -18.98 -13.62 18.56
CA ASP A 260 -20.15 -14.13 19.27
C ASP A 260 -19.82 -15.54 19.80
N ALA A 261 -19.80 -15.68 21.10
CA ALA A 261 -19.62 -16.95 21.76
C ALA A 261 -20.92 -17.35 22.44
N ASP A 262 -21.72 -18.21 21.78
CA ASP A 262 -23.00 -18.70 22.27
C ASP A 262 -23.98 -17.57 22.69
N GLY A 263 -24.08 -16.51 21.87
CA GLY A 263 -24.93 -15.35 22.13
C GLY A 263 -24.30 -14.31 23.08
N VAL A 264 -23.03 -14.46 23.45
CA VAL A 264 -22.28 -13.48 24.26
C VAL A 264 -21.23 -12.80 23.40
N PRO A 265 -21.32 -11.49 23.18
CA PRO A 265 -20.28 -10.76 22.44
C PRO A 265 -18.99 -10.70 23.28
N VAL A 266 -17.92 -11.23 22.72
CA VAL A 266 -16.58 -11.20 23.33
C VAL A 266 -15.68 -10.32 22.50
N THR A 267 -15.01 -9.35 23.13
CA THR A 267 -14.07 -8.46 22.48
C THR A 267 -12.66 -8.72 23.01
N VAL A 268 -11.72 -9.01 22.09
CA VAL A 268 -10.27 -9.09 22.39
C VAL A 268 -9.67 -7.70 22.16
N PRO A 269 -9.23 -7.04 23.23
CA PRO A 269 -8.67 -5.69 23.11
C PRO A 269 -7.26 -5.71 22.53
N ARG A 270 -6.89 -4.60 21.89
CA ARG A 270 -5.51 -4.33 21.43
C ARG A 270 -4.61 -4.01 22.62
N SER A 271 -3.43 -4.62 22.69
CA SER A 271 -2.41 -4.35 23.69
C SER A 271 -1.27 -3.44 23.21
N GLY A 272 -1.47 -2.75 22.10
CA GLY A 272 -0.51 -1.78 21.56
C GLY A 272 0.23 -2.26 20.33
N THR A 273 1.44 -1.71 20.12
CA THR A 273 2.29 -1.97 18.97
C THR A 273 3.73 -2.20 19.44
N ARG A 274 4.37 -3.24 18.93
CA ARG A 274 5.78 -3.56 19.17
C ARG A 274 6.58 -3.10 17.96
N ASN A 275 7.10 -1.88 18.02
CA ASN A 275 7.92 -1.29 16.98
C ASN A 275 9.28 -2.00 16.89
N ALA A 276 9.88 -1.98 15.69
CA ALA A 276 11.26 -2.39 15.53
C ALA A 276 12.21 -1.32 16.10
N ARG A 277 13.43 -1.72 16.41
CA ARG A 277 14.47 -0.79 16.86
C ARG A 277 14.99 0.08 15.70
N ASN A 278 15.54 1.23 16.01
CA ASN A 278 16.10 2.14 15.00
C ASN A 278 17.38 1.59 14.35
N GLY A 279 18.29 1.06 15.13
CA GLY A 279 19.60 0.64 14.64
C GLY A 279 19.64 -0.75 14.02
N GLY A 280 20.73 -1.03 13.29
CA GLY A 280 21.01 -2.35 12.71
C GLY A 280 20.44 -2.56 11.30
N GLN A 281 20.04 -1.49 10.62
CA GLN A 281 19.58 -1.49 9.23
C GLN A 281 20.63 -0.85 8.33
N TRP A 282 21.08 -1.58 7.34
CA TRP A 282 22.11 -1.13 6.40
C TRP A 282 22.00 -1.86 5.07
N GLY A 283 22.58 -1.30 4.03
CA GLY A 283 22.69 -1.92 2.74
C GLY A 283 24.00 -1.55 2.05
N LEU A 284 24.48 -2.46 1.20
CA LEU A 284 25.57 -2.26 0.27
C LEU A 284 25.11 -2.71 -1.10
N ALA A 285 25.48 -1.95 -2.12
CA ALA A 285 25.27 -2.25 -3.52
C ALA A 285 26.56 -2.05 -4.30
N SER A 286 26.71 -2.80 -5.39
CA SER A 286 27.71 -2.52 -6.42
C SER A 286 27.03 -2.56 -7.78
N HIS A 287 27.40 -1.62 -8.65
CA HIS A 287 26.89 -1.50 -10.02
C HIS A 287 28.05 -1.60 -10.98
N TYR A 288 27.92 -2.47 -11.96
CA TYR A 288 28.93 -2.70 -12.98
C TYR A 288 28.34 -2.58 -14.38
N SER A 289 28.85 -1.62 -15.14
CA SER A 289 28.50 -1.43 -16.55
C SER A 289 29.32 -2.35 -17.44
N VAL A 290 28.66 -3.32 -18.05
CA VAL A 290 29.24 -4.34 -18.92
C VAL A 290 29.32 -3.80 -20.35
N ALA A 291 30.37 -3.04 -20.68
CA ALA A 291 30.51 -2.34 -21.94
C ALA A 291 30.28 -3.22 -23.21
N PRO A 292 30.74 -4.50 -23.31
CA PRO A 292 30.46 -5.32 -24.48
C PRO A 292 29.00 -5.68 -24.68
N LEU A 293 28.17 -5.65 -23.62
CA LEU A 293 26.75 -5.97 -23.65
C LEU A 293 25.88 -4.71 -23.66
N ASP A 294 26.46 -3.55 -23.43
CA ASP A 294 25.72 -2.31 -23.21
C ASP A 294 24.64 -2.50 -22.14
N ALA A 295 25.04 -3.03 -20.99
CA ALA A 295 24.15 -3.46 -19.93
C ALA A 295 24.76 -3.12 -18.55
N ASP A 296 23.87 -2.86 -17.58
CA ASP A 296 24.24 -2.63 -16.19
C ASP A 296 23.79 -3.81 -15.32
N VAL A 297 24.66 -4.21 -14.41
CA VAL A 297 24.42 -5.28 -13.42
C VAL A 297 24.62 -4.72 -12.03
N GLY A 298 23.64 -4.93 -11.15
CA GLY A 298 23.69 -4.55 -9.74
C GLY A 298 23.71 -5.76 -8.81
N LEU A 299 24.51 -5.73 -7.76
CA LEU A 299 24.53 -6.71 -6.67
C LEU A 299 24.24 -6.00 -5.35
N TYR A 300 23.35 -6.60 -4.53
CA TYR A 300 22.84 -5.96 -3.32
C TYR A 300 22.86 -6.90 -2.12
N VAL A 301 23.24 -6.37 -0.98
CA VAL A 301 23.09 -7.02 0.33
C VAL A 301 22.47 -6.04 1.29
N VAL A 302 21.31 -6.40 1.86
CA VAL A 302 20.56 -5.52 2.75
C VAL A 302 20.19 -6.25 4.04
N LYS A 303 20.30 -5.55 5.15
CA LYS A 303 19.72 -5.92 6.43
C LYS A 303 18.75 -4.83 6.86
N TYR A 304 17.49 -5.21 7.10
CA TYR A 304 16.43 -4.26 7.43
C TYR A 304 15.44 -4.83 8.45
N HIS A 305 14.56 -3.99 8.96
CA HIS A 305 13.42 -4.38 9.79
C HIS A 305 12.13 -4.22 8.99
N SER A 306 11.15 -5.09 9.23
CA SER A 306 9.86 -5.03 8.52
C SER A 306 9.25 -3.64 8.63
N ARG A 307 8.78 -3.13 7.51
CA ARG A 307 8.00 -1.88 7.44
C ARG A 307 6.50 -2.14 7.65
N ASP A 308 6.09 -3.39 7.45
CA ASP A 308 4.71 -3.83 7.56
C ASP A 308 4.47 -4.58 8.87
N ALA A 309 3.31 -4.29 9.48
CA ALA A 309 2.90 -4.90 10.72
C ALA A 309 2.49 -6.37 10.53
N MET A 310 2.88 -7.21 11.48
CA MET A 310 2.38 -8.58 11.64
C MET A 310 1.46 -8.62 12.84
N LEU A 311 0.18 -8.97 12.61
CA LEU A 311 -0.80 -9.15 13.69
C LEU A 311 -0.40 -10.37 14.51
N SER A 312 -0.34 -10.21 15.83
CA SER A 312 0.04 -11.25 16.79
C SER A 312 -0.85 -11.14 18.03
N GLY A 313 -0.78 -12.11 18.93
CA GLY A 313 -1.63 -12.11 20.11
C GLY A 313 -0.93 -12.67 21.35
N THR A 314 -1.55 -12.44 22.50
CA THR A 314 -1.31 -13.16 23.73
C THR A 314 -2.52 -14.01 24.02
N THR A 315 -2.32 -15.29 24.24
CA THR A 315 -3.39 -16.25 24.53
C THR A 315 -4.00 -16.03 25.90
N ALA A 316 -5.19 -16.54 26.13
CA ALA A 316 -5.82 -16.52 27.43
C ALA A 316 -4.94 -17.22 28.49
N PRO A 317 -4.84 -16.68 29.72
CA PRO A 317 -3.94 -17.20 30.75
C PRO A 317 -4.38 -18.56 31.36
N ALA A 318 -5.66 -18.92 31.18
CA ALA A 318 -6.20 -20.19 31.70
C ALA A 318 -7.32 -20.71 30.79
N VAL A 319 -7.41 -22.02 30.67
CA VAL A 319 -8.53 -22.73 30.06
C VAL A 319 -9.62 -22.85 31.11
N ALA A 320 -10.51 -21.91 31.21
CA ALA A 320 -11.64 -21.99 32.14
C ALA A 320 -12.88 -22.54 31.42
N TYR A 321 -13.02 -23.85 31.39
CA TYR A 321 -14.25 -24.49 30.85
C TYR A 321 -15.50 -24.22 31.69
N ALA A 322 -15.36 -23.67 32.89
CA ALA A 322 -16.48 -23.37 33.79
C ALA A 322 -17.28 -22.11 33.45
N GLY A 323 -16.80 -21.29 32.48
CA GLY A 323 -17.42 -20.02 32.10
C GLY A 323 -17.67 -19.86 30.60
N GLY A 324 -17.49 -20.92 29.82
CA GLY A 324 -17.64 -20.86 28.34
C GLY A 324 -16.49 -20.13 27.62
N ILE A 325 -16.54 -20.06 26.31
CA ILE A 325 -15.57 -19.37 25.43
C ILE A 325 -15.35 -17.91 25.84
N ALA A 326 -16.38 -17.24 26.34
CA ALA A 326 -16.34 -15.85 26.79
C ALA A 326 -15.29 -15.60 27.90
N THR A 327 -15.14 -16.50 28.85
CA THR A 327 -14.19 -16.35 29.96
C THR A 327 -12.74 -16.56 29.49
N VAL A 328 -12.52 -17.44 28.52
CA VAL A 328 -11.21 -17.69 27.92
C VAL A 328 -10.78 -16.49 27.09
N ALA A 329 -11.68 -15.94 26.26
CA ALA A 329 -11.41 -14.80 25.40
C ALA A 329 -11.09 -13.51 26.17
N ALA A 330 -11.70 -13.29 27.33
CA ALA A 330 -11.51 -12.07 28.14
C ALA A 330 -10.06 -11.85 28.60
N GLY A 331 -9.25 -12.92 28.68
CA GLY A 331 -7.82 -12.84 29.01
C GLY A 331 -6.88 -12.63 27.83
N SER A 332 -7.37 -12.79 26.61
CA SER A 332 -6.57 -12.67 25.39
C SER A 332 -6.37 -11.21 24.99
N ARG A 333 -5.29 -10.95 24.25
CA ARG A 333 -4.94 -9.63 23.70
C ARG A 333 -4.38 -9.81 22.29
N TYR A 334 -4.56 -8.82 21.42
CA TYR A 334 -3.82 -8.77 20.17
C TYR A 334 -2.92 -7.54 20.10
N TYR A 335 -1.90 -7.58 19.27
CA TYR A 335 -0.97 -6.47 19.02
C TYR A 335 -0.38 -6.55 17.62
N SER A 336 0.03 -5.40 17.09
CA SER A 336 0.83 -5.33 15.88
C SER A 336 2.31 -5.37 16.25
N GLN A 337 3.13 -6.11 15.49
CA GLN A 337 4.58 -6.13 15.68
C GLN A 337 5.31 -6.05 14.35
N TYR A 338 6.54 -5.53 14.39
CA TYR A 338 7.40 -5.37 13.24
C TYR A 338 8.63 -6.25 13.38
N PRO A 339 8.72 -7.40 12.64
CA PRO A 339 9.84 -8.31 12.71
C PRO A 339 11.17 -7.66 12.32
N GLU A 340 12.22 -7.89 13.11
CA GLU A 340 13.53 -7.31 12.92
C GLU A 340 14.50 -8.26 12.18
N ASP A 341 15.66 -7.73 11.74
CA ASP A 341 16.82 -8.48 11.23
C ASP A 341 16.51 -9.38 10.02
N ILE A 342 15.77 -8.85 9.07
CA ILE A 342 15.52 -9.49 7.79
C ILE A 342 16.74 -9.24 6.89
N ARG A 343 17.21 -10.29 6.23
CA ARG A 343 18.29 -10.23 5.24
C ARG A 343 17.69 -10.30 3.84
N LEU A 344 18.28 -9.54 2.93
CA LEU A 344 17.92 -9.56 1.52
C LEU A 344 19.21 -9.54 0.69
N TYR A 345 19.22 -10.38 -0.33
CA TYR A 345 20.24 -10.43 -1.37
C TYR A 345 19.58 -10.13 -2.70
N GLY A 346 20.18 -9.28 -3.51
CA GLY A 346 19.61 -8.82 -4.77
C GLY A 346 20.59 -8.88 -5.93
N LEU A 347 20.03 -9.08 -7.11
CA LEU A 347 20.70 -8.98 -8.39
C LEU A 347 19.80 -8.19 -9.33
N THR A 348 20.33 -7.18 -10.00
CA THR A 348 19.63 -6.46 -11.06
C THR A 348 20.37 -6.54 -12.36
N PHE A 349 19.64 -6.43 -13.43
CA PHE A 349 20.13 -6.31 -14.79
C PHE A 349 19.30 -5.28 -15.54
N SER A 350 19.93 -4.33 -16.22
CA SER A 350 19.26 -3.40 -17.12
C SER A 350 20.01 -3.25 -18.43
N LYS A 351 19.26 -3.07 -19.51
CA LYS A 351 19.81 -2.88 -20.85
C LYS A 351 18.86 -2.07 -21.71
N GLN A 352 19.40 -1.05 -22.38
CA GLN A 352 18.70 -0.37 -23.47
C GLN A 352 19.17 -0.92 -24.82
N THR A 353 18.22 -1.31 -25.69
CA THR A 353 18.52 -1.80 -27.03
C THR A 353 18.68 -0.63 -28.01
N ALA A 354 19.27 -0.88 -29.18
CA ALA A 354 19.39 0.12 -30.25
C ALA A 354 18.03 0.61 -30.77
N THR A 355 16.95 -0.12 -30.54
CA THR A 355 15.57 0.27 -30.87
C THR A 355 14.92 1.16 -29.81
N GLY A 356 15.65 1.53 -28.75
CA GLY A 356 15.14 2.33 -27.63
C GLY A 356 14.30 1.53 -26.61
N THR A 357 14.22 0.20 -26.75
CA THR A 357 13.55 -0.66 -25.75
C THR A 357 14.47 -0.82 -24.54
N THR A 358 13.98 -0.51 -23.36
CA THR A 358 14.68 -0.77 -22.09
C THR A 358 14.14 -2.05 -21.47
N TRP A 359 15.02 -2.99 -21.17
CA TRP A 359 14.76 -4.22 -20.44
C TRP A 359 15.40 -4.13 -19.06
N ARG A 360 14.64 -4.45 -18.02
CA ARG A 360 15.14 -4.50 -16.65
C ARG A 360 14.69 -5.81 -16.00
N SER A 361 15.49 -6.30 -15.07
CA SER A 361 15.11 -7.41 -14.23
C SER A 361 15.71 -7.28 -12.84
N GLU A 362 15.00 -7.80 -11.87
CA GLU A 362 15.39 -7.81 -10.47
C GLU A 362 15.10 -9.17 -9.86
N LEU A 363 16.11 -9.79 -9.26
CA LEU A 363 15.97 -10.98 -8.44
C LEU A 363 16.28 -10.60 -6.99
N SER A 364 15.36 -10.86 -6.08
CA SER A 364 15.55 -10.69 -4.64
C SER A 364 15.32 -11.99 -3.88
N TYR A 365 16.19 -12.28 -2.91
CA TYR A 365 16.13 -13.45 -2.05
C TYR A 365 16.20 -13.05 -0.58
N ARG A 366 15.23 -13.51 0.20
CA ARG A 366 15.10 -13.26 1.64
C ARG A 366 15.03 -14.60 2.37
N PRO A 367 16.11 -15.06 3.03
CA PRO A 367 16.14 -16.36 3.72
C PRO A 367 15.28 -16.40 4.98
N ASN A 368 14.82 -15.27 5.48
CA ASN A 368 14.11 -15.15 6.75
C ASN A 368 12.99 -14.08 6.70
N ALA A 369 12.28 -14.00 5.58
CA ALA A 369 11.14 -13.09 5.42
C ALA A 369 10.02 -13.45 6.40
N PRO A 370 9.39 -12.47 7.07
CA PRO A 370 8.19 -12.73 7.85
C PRO A 370 7.00 -12.96 6.91
N VAL A 371 6.36 -14.10 7.03
CA VAL A 371 5.14 -14.46 6.29
C VAL A 371 4.00 -14.63 7.28
N ALA A 372 2.94 -13.85 7.11
CA ALA A 372 1.80 -13.80 8.02
C ALA A 372 1.02 -15.12 8.00
N LEU A 373 0.71 -15.63 9.19
CA LEU A 373 -0.23 -16.73 9.39
C LEU A 373 -1.66 -16.27 9.02
N ASN A 374 -2.54 -17.23 8.78
CA ASN A 374 -3.95 -16.91 8.61
C ASN A 374 -4.53 -16.25 9.86
N GLY A 375 -5.17 -15.10 9.70
CA GLY A 375 -5.68 -14.30 10.81
C GLY A 375 -6.82 -14.97 11.58
N ALA A 376 -7.67 -15.76 10.90
CA ALA A 376 -8.74 -16.51 11.54
C ALA A 376 -8.18 -17.65 12.39
N ASP A 377 -7.17 -18.37 11.88
CA ASP A 377 -6.49 -19.42 12.65
C ASP A 377 -5.79 -18.85 13.89
N LEU A 378 -5.14 -17.69 13.74
CA LEU A 378 -4.47 -16.99 14.84
C LEU A 378 -5.47 -16.58 15.93
N ALA A 379 -6.57 -15.99 15.54
CA ALA A 379 -7.63 -15.56 16.44
C ALA A 379 -8.25 -16.75 17.18
N ASN A 380 -8.59 -17.80 16.45
CA ASN A 380 -9.17 -19.02 17.03
C ASN A 380 -8.21 -19.73 18.00
N ALA A 381 -6.92 -19.80 17.68
CA ALA A 381 -5.91 -20.38 18.58
C ALA A 381 -5.73 -19.60 19.88
N ALA A 382 -5.95 -18.27 19.86
CA ALA A 382 -5.89 -17.44 21.05
C ALA A 382 -6.96 -17.81 22.08
N PHE A 383 -8.08 -18.42 21.66
CA PHE A 383 -9.19 -18.86 22.51
C PHE A 383 -9.13 -20.36 22.83
N ALA A 384 -9.00 -21.17 21.79
CA ALA A 384 -9.13 -22.63 21.90
C ALA A 384 -7.81 -23.34 22.21
N LEU A 385 -6.71 -22.60 22.29
CA LEU A 385 -5.35 -23.04 22.63
C LEU A 385 -4.85 -24.23 21.80
N ASP A 386 -5.22 -25.44 22.06
CA ASP A 386 -4.72 -26.66 21.39
C ASP A 386 -5.87 -27.54 20.86
N ASP A 387 -6.96 -26.94 20.37
CA ASP A 387 -8.06 -27.67 19.74
C ASP A 387 -7.96 -27.63 18.18
N PRO A 388 -7.58 -28.76 17.52
CA PRO A 388 -7.42 -28.82 16.08
C PRO A 388 -8.73 -28.69 15.30
N SER A 389 -9.87 -28.82 15.96
CA SER A 389 -11.19 -28.58 15.33
C SER A 389 -11.55 -27.10 15.26
N VAL A 390 -10.77 -26.23 15.90
CA VAL A 390 -10.96 -24.78 15.94
C VAL A 390 -9.83 -24.03 15.25
N SER A 391 -8.59 -24.48 15.45
CA SER A 391 -7.40 -23.93 14.76
C SER A 391 -6.33 -24.99 14.55
N PRO A 392 -5.58 -24.96 13.45
CA PRO A 392 -4.40 -25.82 13.29
C PRO A 392 -3.20 -25.33 14.09
N LEU A 393 -3.24 -24.11 14.62
CA LEU A 393 -2.18 -23.53 15.44
C LEU A 393 -2.31 -24.02 16.87
N ARG A 394 -1.16 -24.37 17.47
CA ARG A 394 -1.09 -24.74 18.89
C ARG A 394 -0.57 -23.58 19.71
N ALA A 395 -1.18 -23.37 20.87
CA ALA A 395 -0.82 -22.29 21.76
C ALA A 395 -0.90 -22.76 23.23
N SER A 396 0.03 -22.29 24.07
CA SER A 396 -0.01 -22.49 25.50
C SER A 396 -0.74 -21.35 26.20
N PRO A 397 -1.41 -21.57 27.33
CA PRO A 397 -2.06 -20.51 28.09
C PRO A 397 -1.10 -19.39 28.48
N GLY A 398 -1.52 -18.13 28.30
CA GLY A 398 -0.74 -16.94 28.67
C GLY A 398 0.52 -16.71 27.85
N SER A 399 0.68 -17.40 26.72
CA SER A 399 1.88 -17.26 25.86
C SER A 399 1.69 -16.26 24.74
N ASP A 400 2.82 -15.72 24.23
CA ASP A 400 2.85 -14.94 23.00
C ASP A 400 2.66 -15.87 21.78
N LEU A 401 1.61 -15.62 21.02
CA LEU A 401 1.31 -16.27 19.75
C LEU A 401 1.71 -15.37 18.61
N LYS A 402 2.92 -15.59 18.06
CA LYS A 402 3.42 -14.82 16.92
C LYS A 402 2.61 -15.14 15.67
N GLY A 403 2.05 -14.11 15.05
CA GLY A 403 1.22 -14.23 13.86
C GLY A 403 1.99 -14.36 12.55
N TYR A 404 3.26 -14.72 12.59
CA TYR A 404 4.10 -14.94 11.40
C TYR A 404 5.12 -16.07 11.62
N ARG A 405 5.63 -16.59 10.53
CA ARG A 405 6.82 -17.44 10.51
C ARG A 405 7.87 -16.82 9.60
N ARG A 406 9.15 -17.13 9.89
CA ARG A 406 10.25 -16.76 9.00
C ARG A 406 10.43 -17.86 7.97
N LEU A 407 10.22 -17.50 6.72
CA LEU A 407 10.30 -18.38 5.56
C LEU A 407 11.28 -17.80 4.53
N GLU A 408 11.73 -18.64 3.62
CA GLU A 408 12.52 -18.20 2.47
C GLU A 408 11.58 -17.70 1.38
N VAL A 409 11.83 -16.49 0.90
CA VAL A 409 11.06 -15.86 -0.18
C VAL A 409 12.00 -15.39 -1.27
N THR A 410 11.81 -15.88 -2.47
CA THR A 410 12.48 -15.42 -3.69
C THR A 410 11.48 -14.71 -4.57
N GLN A 411 11.85 -13.53 -5.10
CA GLN A 411 11.02 -12.78 -6.04
C GLN A 411 11.85 -12.41 -7.26
N LEU A 412 11.34 -12.71 -8.44
CA LEU A 412 11.88 -12.31 -9.73
C LEU A 412 10.90 -11.36 -10.40
N GLN A 413 11.40 -10.22 -10.83
CA GLN A 413 10.69 -9.23 -11.64
C GLN A 413 11.41 -9.06 -12.96
N ALA A 414 10.66 -8.90 -14.04
CA ALA A 414 11.20 -8.56 -15.35
C ALA A 414 10.26 -7.54 -16.00
N ASP A 415 10.82 -6.45 -16.44
CA ASP A 415 10.07 -5.36 -17.04
C ASP A 415 10.64 -4.91 -18.38
N VAL A 416 9.77 -4.27 -19.14
CA VAL A 416 10.06 -3.70 -20.45
C VAL A 416 9.42 -2.32 -20.54
N GLU A 417 10.17 -1.38 -21.05
CA GLU A 417 9.71 -0.05 -21.42
C GLU A 417 10.01 0.20 -22.90
N GLN A 418 9.00 0.64 -23.66
CA GLN A 418 9.12 0.98 -25.07
C GLN A 418 8.38 2.25 -25.38
N ALA A 419 9.08 3.22 -25.96
CA ALA A 419 8.48 4.37 -26.61
C ALA A 419 8.35 4.11 -28.12
N LEU A 420 7.18 4.40 -28.66
CA LEU A 420 6.84 4.28 -30.09
C LEU A 420 6.30 5.62 -30.57
N ASP A 421 6.89 6.18 -31.61
CA ASP A 421 6.46 7.47 -32.16
C ASP A 421 5.37 7.27 -33.24
N ASN A 422 4.48 8.24 -33.35
CA ASN A 422 3.43 8.31 -34.38
C ASN A 422 2.44 7.13 -34.38
N VAL A 423 2.06 6.62 -33.20
CA VAL A 423 1.10 5.53 -33.06
C VAL A 423 -0.31 6.08 -32.83
N MET A 424 -1.29 5.68 -33.67
CA MET A 424 -2.70 6.10 -33.59
C MET A 424 -2.90 7.64 -33.63
N GLY A 425 -1.98 8.36 -34.27
CA GLY A 425 -2.01 9.84 -34.33
C GLY A 425 -1.47 10.53 -33.09
N ALA A 426 -1.03 9.81 -32.08
CA ALA A 426 -0.25 10.34 -30.96
C ALA A 426 1.19 10.61 -31.41
N GLU A 427 1.82 11.65 -30.89
CA GLU A 427 3.26 11.89 -31.08
C GLU A 427 4.08 10.74 -30.51
N ARG A 428 3.68 10.25 -29.32
CA ARG A 428 4.37 9.15 -28.63
C ARG A 428 3.37 8.23 -27.94
N LEU A 429 3.63 6.93 -28.01
CA LEU A 429 3.04 5.90 -27.17
C LEU A 429 4.13 5.30 -26.29
N THR A 430 4.02 5.43 -24.98
CA THR A 430 4.88 4.74 -24.01
C THR A 430 4.18 3.48 -23.50
N LEU A 431 4.82 2.34 -23.69
CA LEU A 431 4.38 1.05 -23.18
C LEU A 431 5.29 0.61 -22.03
N LEU A 432 4.68 0.27 -20.90
CA LEU A 432 5.34 -0.30 -19.72
C LEU A 432 4.72 -1.66 -19.44
N GLY A 433 5.54 -2.68 -19.27
CA GLY A 433 5.10 -4.01 -18.91
C GLY A 433 6.01 -4.60 -17.86
N GLU A 434 5.45 -5.27 -16.85
CA GLU A 434 6.21 -5.98 -15.83
C GLU A 434 5.52 -7.29 -15.48
N ALA A 435 6.31 -8.35 -15.35
CA ALA A 435 5.90 -9.64 -14.81
C ALA A 435 6.68 -9.91 -13.51
N ALA A 436 6.01 -10.44 -12.51
CA ALA A 436 6.63 -10.85 -11.25
C ALA A 436 6.26 -12.30 -10.91
N TRP A 437 7.24 -13.03 -10.42
CA TRP A 437 7.09 -14.36 -9.87
C TRP A 437 7.65 -14.39 -8.45
N VAL A 438 6.91 -15.02 -7.53
CA VAL A 438 7.28 -15.14 -6.12
C VAL A 438 7.27 -16.63 -5.75
N HIS A 439 8.38 -17.09 -5.17
CA HIS A 439 8.50 -18.41 -4.57
C HIS A 439 8.61 -18.31 -3.06
N THR A 440 7.75 -19.03 -2.34
CA THR A 440 7.76 -19.13 -0.88
C THR A 440 8.06 -20.58 -0.49
N ALA A 441 9.22 -20.81 0.09
CA ALA A 441 9.64 -22.14 0.55
C ALA A 441 9.20 -22.39 2.01
N GLY A 442 9.19 -23.67 2.41
CA GLY A 442 8.92 -24.06 3.79
C GLY A 442 7.46 -24.01 4.23
N LEU A 443 6.51 -23.95 3.30
CA LEU A 443 5.07 -24.00 3.58
C LEU A 443 4.58 -25.39 3.95
N SER A 444 5.16 -26.44 3.37
CA SER A 444 4.75 -27.83 3.58
C SER A 444 5.25 -28.40 4.90
N GLY A 445 4.48 -29.34 5.48
CA GLY A 445 4.87 -30.11 6.68
C GLY A 445 4.65 -29.41 8.03
N ARG A 446 4.16 -28.17 8.05
CA ARG A 446 3.93 -27.41 9.28
C ARG A 446 2.52 -27.57 9.84
N GLY A 447 1.54 -27.97 9.04
CA GLY A 447 0.11 -27.94 9.40
C GLY A 447 -0.46 -26.52 9.55
N GLU A 448 0.39 -25.49 9.40
CA GLU A 448 0.04 -24.07 9.50
C GLU A 448 -0.36 -23.51 8.14
N ARG A 449 -1.23 -22.52 8.12
CA ARG A 449 -1.70 -21.83 6.91
C ARG A 449 -1.30 -20.35 6.95
N PHE A 450 -0.97 -19.81 5.78
CA PHE A 450 -0.43 -18.46 5.63
C PHE A 450 -1.32 -17.61 4.75
N GLY A 451 -1.44 -16.32 5.07
CA GLY A 451 -2.26 -15.38 4.30
C GLY A 451 -3.76 -15.68 4.37
N ARG A 452 -4.49 -15.37 3.29
CA ARG A 452 -5.94 -15.40 3.16
C ARG A 452 -6.66 -14.49 4.18
N ASP A 453 -7.46 -13.56 3.67
CA ASP A 453 -8.17 -12.61 4.53
C ASP A 453 -9.15 -13.34 5.48
N PRO A 454 -9.25 -12.95 6.75
CA PRO A 454 -10.17 -13.55 7.72
C PRO A 454 -11.64 -13.52 7.30
N VAL A 455 -12.05 -12.61 6.43
CA VAL A 455 -13.43 -12.55 5.90
C VAL A 455 -13.85 -13.85 5.20
N PHE A 456 -12.86 -14.63 4.71
CA PHE A 456 -13.05 -15.95 4.08
C PHE A 456 -12.91 -17.12 5.08
N GLY A 457 -12.82 -16.84 6.37
CA GLY A 457 -12.81 -17.84 7.44
C GLY A 457 -11.53 -18.68 7.53
N PRO A 458 -11.55 -19.71 8.40
CA PRO A 458 -10.34 -20.46 8.75
C PRO A 458 -9.88 -21.49 7.68
N GLY A 459 -10.75 -21.96 6.79
CA GLY A 459 -10.48 -23.09 5.88
C GLY A 459 -10.70 -24.46 6.54
N PRO A 460 -10.16 -25.57 5.99
CA PRO A 460 -10.45 -26.90 6.51
C PRO A 460 -9.89 -27.11 7.93
N LEU A 461 -10.69 -27.71 8.80
CA LEU A 461 -10.36 -28.06 10.20
C LEU A 461 -10.78 -29.49 10.49
N ALA A 462 -10.21 -30.08 11.53
CA ALA A 462 -10.57 -31.40 12.01
C ALA A 462 -12.07 -31.44 12.42
N ASP A 463 -12.69 -32.62 12.42
CA ASP A 463 -14.03 -32.90 12.92
C ASP A 463 -15.12 -31.94 12.41
N ALA A 464 -15.06 -31.59 11.12
CA ALA A 464 -15.93 -30.60 10.50
C ALA A 464 -15.95 -29.22 11.20
N GLY A 465 -14.85 -28.86 11.88
CA GLY A 465 -14.73 -27.64 12.68
C GLY A 465 -14.99 -26.37 11.88
N CYS A 466 -14.51 -26.29 10.63
CA CYS A 466 -14.80 -25.14 9.76
C CYS A 466 -16.32 -24.92 9.56
N VAL A 467 -17.06 -25.98 9.26
CA VAL A 467 -18.52 -25.89 9.07
C VAL A 467 -19.23 -25.46 10.35
N ARG A 468 -18.77 -25.97 11.52
CA ARG A 468 -19.32 -25.57 12.82
C ARG A 468 -19.06 -24.10 13.14
N LEU A 469 -17.83 -23.62 12.95
CA LEU A 469 -17.46 -22.22 13.17
C LEU A 469 -18.23 -21.28 12.21
N ASN A 470 -18.34 -21.66 10.93
CA ASN A 470 -19.12 -20.89 9.98
C ASN A 470 -20.61 -20.84 10.36
N ALA A 471 -21.18 -21.97 10.81
CA ALA A 471 -22.57 -22.02 11.28
C ALA A 471 -22.80 -21.11 12.50
N ALA A 472 -21.87 -21.12 13.46
CA ALA A 472 -21.92 -20.22 14.61
C ALA A 472 -21.86 -18.75 14.17
N THR A 473 -20.91 -18.39 13.29
CA THR A 473 -20.74 -17.01 12.78
C THR A 473 -21.95 -16.53 11.96
N LEU A 474 -22.54 -17.41 11.16
CA LEU A 474 -23.67 -17.07 10.27
C LEU A 474 -25.04 -17.22 10.92
N GLY A 475 -25.12 -17.60 12.19
CA GLY A 475 -26.38 -17.72 12.94
C GLY A 475 -27.21 -18.95 12.59
N GLY A 476 -26.56 -20.07 12.21
CA GLY A 476 -27.23 -21.35 11.98
C GLY A 476 -26.83 -22.09 10.71
N ALA A 477 -27.43 -23.26 10.49
CA ALA A 477 -27.17 -24.06 9.30
C ALA A 477 -27.87 -23.45 8.08
N GLY A 478 -27.06 -22.94 7.16
CA GLY A 478 -27.53 -22.40 5.87
C GLY A 478 -26.69 -22.95 4.70
N PRO A 479 -27.04 -22.68 3.45
CA PRO A 479 -26.33 -23.22 2.29
C PRO A 479 -24.86 -22.74 2.20
N ASN A 480 -24.45 -21.74 2.98
CA ASN A 480 -23.13 -21.13 2.94
C ASN A 480 -22.16 -21.60 4.05
N VAL A 481 -22.59 -22.48 4.97
CA VAL A 481 -21.72 -22.89 6.09
C VAL A 481 -20.49 -23.72 5.67
N ALA A 482 -20.57 -24.42 4.54
CA ALA A 482 -19.44 -25.15 3.98
C ALA A 482 -18.53 -24.28 3.08
N ARG A 483 -18.90 -23.03 2.84
CA ARG A 483 -18.16 -22.11 1.99
C ARG A 483 -16.82 -21.80 2.64
N TYR A 484 -15.77 -21.76 1.82
CA TYR A 484 -14.41 -21.47 2.26
C TYR A 484 -13.79 -22.48 3.23
N CYS A 485 -14.37 -23.68 3.36
CA CYS A 485 -13.78 -24.78 4.11
C CYS A 485 -12.78 -25.62 3.29
N GLU A 486 -12.49 -25.22 2.09
CA GLU A 486 -11.43 -25.76 1.22
C GLU A 486 -10.06 -25.16 1.53
N ASN A 487 -8.99 -25.87 1.08
CA ASN A 487 -7.60 -25.43 1.26
C ASN A 487 -7.13 -24.53 0.10
N GLU A 488 -7.93 -23.52 -0.26
CA GLU A 488 -7.62 -22.53 -1.30
C GLU A 488 -7.50 -21.14 -0.71
N GLY A 489 -6.87 -20.21 -1.44
CA GLY A 489 -6.71 -18.81 -1.01
C GLY A 489 -5.57 -18.58 -0.03
N PHE A 490 -4.89 -19.62 0.43
CA PHE A 490 -3.69 -19.51 1.27
C PHE A 490 -2.43 -19.36 0.42
N VAL A 491 -1.35 -18.82 1.01
CA VAL A 491 -0.07 -18.66 0.34
C VAL A 491 0.39 -19.98 -0.30
N THR A 492 0.71 -19.92 -1.58
CA THR A 492 1.20 -21.04 -2.37
C THR A 492 2.72 -20.98 -2.52
N SER A 493 3.36 -22.11 -2.83
CA SER A 493 4.80 -22.13 -3.07
C SER A 493 5.23 -21.26 -4.23
N ASN A 494 4.37 -21.06 -5.22
CA ASN A 494 4.61 -20.19 -6.37
C ASN A 494 3.38 -19.33 -6.61
N ALA A 495 3.63 -18.06 -6.91
CA ALA A 495 2.61 -17.12 -7.38
C ALA A 495 3.21 -16.22 -8.45
N TRP A 496 2.42 -15.82 -9.45
CA TRP A 496 2.88 -14.89 -10.46
C TRP A 496 1.75 -14.07 -11.07
N GLY A 497 2.12 -12.91 -11.59
CA GLY A 497 1.21 -12.00 -12.24
C GLY A 497 1.95 -11.01 -13.13
N TYR A 498 1.20 -10.17 -13.84
CA TYR A 498 1.77 -9.12 -14.70
C TYR A 498 0.94 -7.84 -14.67
N ARG A 499 1.61 -6.75 -15.02
CA ARG A 499 1.06 -5.40 -15.10
C ARG A 499 1.45 -4.79 -16.43
N ILE A 500 0.54 -4.05 -17.07
CA ILE A 500 0.80 -3.33 -18.32
C ILE A 500 0.23 -1.92 -18.18
N LYS A 501 0.94 -0.94 -18.71
CA LYS A 501 0.46 0.43 -18.83
C LYS A 501 0.82 0.99 -20.21
N ALA A 502 -0.15 1.64 -20.83
CA ALA A 502 0.02 2.37 -22.08
C ALA A 502 -0.36 3.85 -21.84
N VAL A 503 0.48 4.74 -22.31
CA VAL A 503 0.25 6.20 -22.25
C VAL A 503 0.49 6.79 -23.63
N TRP A 504 -0.53 7.36 -24.23
CA TRP A 504 -0.43 8.11 -25.47
C TRP A 504 -0.23 9.60 -25.17
N GLU A 505 0.56 10.29 -25.98
CA GLU A 505 0.77 11.72 -25.86
C GLU A 505 0.31 12.41 -27.14
N TYR A 506 -0.68 13.32 -26.99
CA TYR A 506 -1.23 14.14 -28.06
C TYR A 506 -0.97 15.60 -27.73
N PRO A 507 0.14 16.20 -28.21
CA PRO A 507 0.40 17.61 -28.02
C PRO A 507 -0.52 18.45 -28.93
N ASP A 508 -0.85 19.65 -28.47
CA ASP A 508 -1.51 20.72 -29.24
C ASP A 508 -2.85 20.36 -29.92
N VAL A 509 -3.56 19.32 -29.45
CA VAL A 509 -4.97 19.07 -29.85
C VAL A 509 -5.84 20.28 -29.50
N VAL A 510 -5.61 20.89 -28.36
CA VAL A 510 -6.01 22.22 -27.97
C VAL A 510 -4.72 23.01 -27.71
N GLN A 511 -4.66 24.24 -28.20
CA GLN A 511 -3.45 25.06 -28.15
C GLN A 511 -2.73 24.99 -26.78
N ARG A 512 -1.44 24.63 -26.76
CA ARG A 512 -0.58 24.49 -25.59
C ARG A 512 -1.01 23.43 -24.57
N THR A 513 -1.86 22.48 -25.00
CA THR A 513 -2.33 21.40 -24.11
C THR A 513 -1.83 20.06 -24.63
N VAL A 514 -1.22 19.29 -23.76
CA VAL A 514 -0.87 17.89 -24.02
C VAL A 514 -1.93 17.02 -23.37
N PHE A 515 -2.64 16.22 -24.16
CA PHE A 515 -3.55 15.19 -23.67
C PHE A 515 -2.83 13.85 -23.59
N LYS A 516 -3.00 13.15 -22.46
CA LYS A 516 -2.38 11.86 -22.19
C LYS A 516 -3.44 10.82 -21.82
N PRO A 517 -4.18 10.26 -22.79
CA PRO A 517 -4.99 9.07 -22.53
C PRO A 517 -4.10 7.95 -22.03
N ASN A 518 -4.58 7.20 -21.05
CA ASN A 518 -3.81 6.09 -20.50
C ASN A 518 -4.70 4.90 -20.12
N LEU A 519 -4.13 3.72 -20.27
CA LEU A 519 -4.74 2.45 -19.91
C LEU A 519 -3.76 1.68 -19.03
N ALA A 520 -4.23 1.17 -17.90
CA ALA A 520 -3.48 0.22 -17.10
C ALA A 520 -4.27 -1.07 -16.90
N TRP A 521 -3.57 -2.18 -16.94
CA TRP A 521 -4.08 -3.52 -16.72
C TRP A 521 -3.24 -4.25 -15.68
N SER A 522 -3.87 -4.97 -14.77
CA SER A 522 -3.21 -5.87 -13.86
C SER A 522 -3.92 -7.21 -13.79
N HIS A 523 -3.12 -8.29 -13.68
CA HIS A 523 -3.62 -9.65 -13.54
C HIS A 523 -2.67 -10.47 -12.67
N ASP A 524 -3.18 -10.97 -11.56
CA ASP A 524 -2.52 -11.99 -10.75
C ASP A 524 -2.97 -13.35 -11.29
N VAL A 525 -2.09 -14.03 -12.02
CA VAL A 525 -2.50 -15.13 -12.90
C VAL A 525 -2.71 -16.42 -12.13
N ASN A 526 -1.77 -16.77 -11.25
CA ASN A 526 -1.83 -18.02 -10.51
C ASN A 526 -1.12 -17.89 -9.15
N GLY A 527 -1.69 -18.55 -8.15
CA GLY A 527 -1.16 -18.65 -6.81
C GLY A 527 -1.42 -17.41 -5.93
N TYR A 528 -1.09 -17.56 -4.67
CA TYR A 528 -1.24 -16.53 -3.65
C TYR A 528 0.13 -16.20 -3.06
N GLY A 529 0.55 -14.96 -3.21
CA GLY A 529 1.84 -14.49 -2.71
C GLY A 529 1.82 -14.21 -1.20
N PRO A 530 2.99 -14.18 -0.55
CA PRO A 530 3.10 -13.88 0.87
C PRO A 530 2.62 -12.45 1.16
N ASN A 531 1.96 -12.27 2.32
CA ASN A 531 1.47 -10.98 2.82
C ASN A 531 0.56 -10.22 1.82
N GLY A 532 -0.18 -10.96 0.99
CA GLY A 532 -1.13 -10.37 0.03
C GLY A 532 -0.49 -9.76 -1.22
N SER A 533 0.77 -10.08 -1.54
CA SER A 533 1.47 -9.52 -2.71
C SER A 533 0.84 -9.91 -4.06
N LEU A 534 0.23 -11.07 -4.16
CA LEU A 534 -0.49 -11.61 -5.33
C LEU A 534 -1.72 -12.38 -4.85
N SER A 535 -2.82 -12.32 -5.61
CA SER A 535 -4.08 -13.02 -5.31
C SER A 535 -4.65 -13.63 -6.59
N GLU A 536 -4.56 -14.95 -6.72
CA GLU A 536 -4.94 -15.70 -7.93
C GLU A 536 -6.25 -15.26 -8.55
N GLY A 537 -6.21 -14.98 -9.85
CA GLY A 537 -7.35 -14.57 -10.66
C GLY A 537 -7.80 -13.11 -10.46
N ALA A 538 -7.19 -12.36 -9.52
CA ALA A 538 -7.50 -10.95 -9.33
C ALA A 538 -7.05 -10.11 -10.54
N LYS A 539 -7.93 -9.23 -11.00
CA LYS A 539 -7.72 -8.35 -12.15
C LYS A 539 -8.13 -6.93 -11.82
N ALA A 540 -7.47 -5.97 -12.45
CA ALA A 540 -7.90 -4.58 -12.41
C ALA A 540 -7.60 -3.85 -13.71
N VAL A 541 -8.45 -2.87 -14.04
CA VAL A 541 -8.29 -1.98 -15.19
C VAL A 541 -8.40 -0.54 -14.70
N SER A 542 -7.56 0.33 -15.21
CA SER A 542 -7.74 1.77 -15.08
C SER A 542 -7.72 2.42 -16.46
N LEU A 543 -8.74 3.22 -16.76
CA LEU A 543 -8.80 4.12 -17.91
C LEU A 543 -8.66 5.54 -17.41
N GLY A 544 -7.73 6.31 -17.98
CA GLY A 544 -7.48 7.68 -17.57
C GLY A 544 -7.26 8.60 -18.75
N LEU A 545 -7.51 9.87 -18.50
CA LEU A 545 -7.15 10.98 -19.37
C LEU A 545 -6.52 12.07 -18.49
N ASP A 546 -5.26 12.34 -18.73
CA ASP A 546 -4.57 13.47 -18.13
C ASP A 546 -4.43 14.58 -19.19
N ALA A 547 -4.57 15.83 -18.78
CA ALA A 547 -4.38 17.01 -19.60
C ALA A 547 -3.42 17.97 -18.90
N VAL A 548 -2.40 18.43 -19.63
CA VAL A 548 -1.39 19.37 -19.13
C VAL A 548 -1.40 20.61 -20.02
N TYR A 549 -1.80 21.73 -19.45
CA TYR A 549 -1.82 23.01 -20.15
C TYR A 549 -0.66 23.89 -19.71
N GLN A 550 0.16 24.31 -20.68
CA GLN A 550 1.35 25.18 -20.49
C GLN A 550 2.38 24.62 -19.48
N ASN A 551 2.45 23.30 -19.30
CA ASN A 551 3.27 22.63 -18.29
C ASN A 551 2.99 23.05 -16.83
N THR A 552 1.92 23.82 -16.61
CA THR A 552 1.55 24.42 -15.33
C THR A 552 0.30 23.80 -14.75
N TYR A 553 -0.78 23.78 -15.56
CA TYR A 553 -2.08 23.34 -15.10
C TYR A 553 -2.28 21.89 -15.49
N ARG A 554 -2.71 21.09 -14.54
CA ARG A 554 -3.04 19.68 -14.75
C ARG A 554 -4.51 19.44 -14.47
N ALA A 555 -5.12 18.59 -15.26
CA ALA A 555 -6.42 18.01 -14.97
C ALA A 555 -6.36 16.51 -15.27
N ALA A 556 -6.97 15.68 -14.44
CA ALA A 556 -7.02 14.26 -14.69
C ALA A 556 -8.39 13.69 -14.32
N VAL A 557 -8.86 12.74 -15.12
CA VAL A 557 -10.01 11.90 -14.81
C VAL A 557 -9.60 10.45 -15.00
N ALA A 558 -9.98 9.56 -14.07
CA ALA A 558 -9.71 8.15 -14.22
C ALA A 558 -10.83 7.31 -13.61
N TYR A 559 -11.16 6.22 -14.29
CA TYR A 559 -12.02 5.17 -13.79
C TYR A 559 -11.21 3.90 -13.56
N SER A 560 -11.35 3.29 -12.39
CA SER A 560 -10.68 2.06 -12.01
C SER A 560 -11.70 1.02 -11.57
N THR A 561 -11.54 -0.23 -12.05
CA THR A 561 -12.39 -1.35 -11.71
C THR A 561 -11.57 -2.57 -11.32
N PHE A 562 -12.08 -3.34 -10.34
CA PHE A 562 -11.43 -4.51 -9.77
C PHE A 562 -12.37 -5.72 -9.86
N PHE A 563 -11.91 -6.82 -10.40
CA PHE A 563 -12.73 -7.98 -10.63
C PHE A 563 -11.94 -9.29 -10.67
N GLY A 564 -12.64 -10.41 -10.64
CA GLY A 564 -12.03 -11.73 -10.65
C GLY A 564 -11.33 -12.08 -9.33
N GLY A 565 -10.82 -13.30 -9.26
CA GLY A 565 -10.21 -13.85 -8.04
C GLY A 565 -11.25 -14.22 -6.97
N ARG A 566 -11.23 -15.47 -6.54
CA ARG A 566 -12.19 -15.98 -5.54
C ARG A 566 -11.97 -15.37 -4.14
N TYR A 567 -10.72 -15.03 -3.83
CA TYR A 567 -10.29 -14.47 -2.55
C TYR A 567 -9.83 -13.01 -2.68
N ASN A 568 -10.33 -12.30 -3.70
CA ASN A 568 -10.05 -10.90 -3.94
C ASN A 568 -10.97 -10.01 -3.08
N THR A 569 -10.39 -9.20 -2.21
CA THR A 569 -11.11 -8.27 -1.34
C THR A 569 -11.40 -6.92 -2.00
N LEU A 570 -10.94 -6.68 -3.22
CA LEU A 570 -11.11 -5.40 -3.92
C LEU A 570 -12.28 -5.39 -4.92
N VAL A 571 -13.02 -6.48 -5.10
CA VAL A 571 -14.07 -6.61 -6.14
C VAL A 571 -15.23 -5.61 -6.03
N ASP A 572 -15.34 -4.90 -4.93
CA ASP A 572 -16.35 -3.85 -4.68
C ASP A 572 -15.72 -2.47 -4.46
N ARG A 573 -14.49 -2.26 -4.98
CA ARG A 573 -13.72 -1.02 -4.82
C ARG A 573 -13.54 -0.21 -6.11
N ASP A 574 -14.45 -0.39 -7.07
CA ASP A 574 -14.45 0.42 -8.28
C ASP A 574 -14.68 1.89 -7.95
N PHE A 575 -13.95 2.76 -8.63
CA PHE A 575 -14.06 4.20 -8.37
C PHE A 575 -13.78 5.06 -9.61
N LEU A 576 -14.36 6.25 -9.59
CA LEU A 576 -14.06 7.36 -10.47
C LEU A 576 -13.27 8.41 -9.68
N SER A 577 -12.20 8.91 -10.22
CA SER A 577 -11.43 10.02 -9.64
C SER A 577 -11.34 11.21 -10.60
N LEU A 578 -11.32 12.41 -10.05
CA LEU A 578 -11.12 13.67 -10.74
C LEU A 578 -10.11 14.50 -9.95
N SER A 579 -9.12 15.06 -10.62
CA SER A 579 -8.17 16.00 -10.00
C SER A 579 -7.86 17.19 -10.90
N ILE A 580 -7.56 18.32 -10.27
CA ILE A 580 -7.04 19.53 -10.92
C ILE A 580 -5.83 19.96 -10.11
N GLY A 581 -4.76 20.33 -10.77
CA GLY A 581 -3.50 20.72 -10.14
C GLY A 581 -2.82 21.89 -10.82
N LEU A 582 -1.90 22.47 -10.09
CA LEU A 582 -1.04 23.57 -10.49
C LEU A 582 0.39 23.26 -10.06
N ASP A 583 1.35 23.30 -10.98
CA ASP A 583 2.78 23.11 -10.71
C ASP A 583 3.56 24.35 -11.11
N PHE A 584 4.47 24.78 -10.27
CA PHE A 584 5.37 25.92 -10.55
C PHE A 584 6.60 25.91 -9.65
#